data_523421716189046195b82a6481d06f3c
#
_entry.id   523421716189046195b82a6481d06f3c
#
_cell.length_a   1.000
_cell.length_b   1.000
_cell.length_c   1.000
_cell.angle_alpha   90.00
_cell.angle_beta   90.00
_cell.angle_gamma   90.00
#
_symmetry.space_group_name_H-M   'P 1'
#
loop_
_entity.id
_entity.type
_entity.pdbx_description
1 polymer ?
#
loop_
_entity_poly.entity_id
_entity_poly.type
_entity_poly.pdbx_seq_one_letter_code
_entity_poly.pdbx_strand_id
1 'polypeptide(L)'
;MTLGRRASSYLFNLSSKSPSQSLQMKNTLLEYIPYLDSGNDLSFDQITEAASLLINESVSLESKSDFLKSLANKGETNGEFSGFVSAFRSFARNPELEDYSGQAIDLCGTGGDRSGSFNISTFVSLLVAAGGVPVIKHGNRSVSSKCGSADLLEALGIPLETQSDRLKASQDHLNFCFLFAPHFHPAFKHLAPVRKALAGEGVITLFNRLGPCLNPALPAYQILGVYDPAYLEQIAHTLKANGSKSGWVVHGKTADNTSLTMDELTACGPNLVRAYGMDGKNQTTTFSPNHWGQETHPSTHLKGGSLEQNLLIFDSLLNGKAPPGLRASIIINASTAFWVAGKVKSLIEGVEQAKELLEGNGLSSWLNKARKFFAS
;
A
#
# COMPACT_ATOMS: atom_id res chain seq x y z
N MET A 1 -12.80 -5.44 -49.36
CA MET A 1 -13.86 -4.73 -48.60
C MET A 1 -13.30 -4.45 -47.22
N THR A 2 -12.92 -3.22 -47.01
CA THR A 2 -12.23 -2.67 -45.83
C THR A 2 -13.27 -2.22 -44.82
N LEU A 3 -13.20 -2.76 -43.60
CA LEU A 3 -13.95 -2.23 -42.46
C LEU A 3 -12.96 -1.59 -41.48
N GLY A 4 -12.97 -0.26 -41.48
CA GLY A 4 -12.13 0.57 -40.63
C GLY A 4 -12.58 0.53 -39.15
N ARG A 5 -11.61 0.37 -38.27
CA ARG A 5 -11.77 0.59 -36.82
C ARG A 5 -11.81 2.09 -36.56
N ARG A 6 -12.92 2.58 -36.01
CA ARG A 6 -13.01 3.93 -35.43
C ARG A 6 -12.49 3.88 -34.00
N ALA A 7 -11.33 4.50 -33.78
CA ALA A 7 -10.88 4.92 -32.47
C ALA A 7 -11.71 6.15 -32.04
N SER A 8 -12.41 6.04 -30.93
CA SER A 8 -13.13 7.15 -30.32
C SER A 8 -12.16 7.95 -29.45
N SER A 9 -11.65 9.04 -30.01
CA SER A 9 -10.88 10.05 -29.29
C SER A 9 -11.84 10.97 -28.54
N TYR A 10 -11.90 10.88 -27.22
CA TYR A 10 -12.50 11.92 -26.38
C TYR A 10 -11.52 13.09 -26.27
N LEU A 11 -11.57 13.99 -27.21
CA LEU A 11 -11.01 15.32 -27.10
C LEU A 11 -11.96 16.16 -26.23
N PHE A 12 -11.50 16.52 -25.04
CA PHE A 12 -12.15 17.55 -24.24
C PHE A 12 -12.01 18.90 -24.96
N ASN A 13 -13.13 19.40 -25.45
CA ASN A 13 -13.25 20.75 -26.00
C ASN A 13 -13.09 21.77 -24.86
N LEU A 14 -11.92 22.37 -24.78
CA LEU A 14 -11.71 23.61 -24.02
C LEU A 14 -12.32 24.77 -24.79
N SER A 15 -13.61 25.01 -24.61
CA SER A 15 -14.22 26.26 -25.05
C SER A 15 -13.76 27.41 -24.17
N SER A 16 -13.13 28.38 -24.80
CA SER A 16 -12.71 29.68 -24.29
C SER A 16 -13.79 30.34 -23.43
N LYS A 17 -13.61 30.31 -22.09
CA LYS A 17 -14.22 31.29 -21.18
C LYS A 17 -13.18 32.36 -20.88
N SER A 18 -13.60 33.60 -21.04
CA SER A 18 -12.84 34.83 -20.85
C SER A 18 -12.06 34.87 -19.51
N PRO A 19 -10.86 35.46 -19.46
CA PRO A 19 -10.06 35.60 -18.25
C PRO A 19 -10.54 36.83 -17.46
N SER A 20 -11.51 36.63 -16.57
CA SER A 20 -11.83 37.63 -15.55
C SER A 20 -12.56 37.02 -14.36
N GLN A 21 -11.83 36.26 -13.61
CA GLN A 21 -11.88 36.15 -12.18
C GLN A 21 -10.54 35.53 -11.78
N SER A 22 -9.57 36.38 -11.44
CA SER A 22 -8.40 35.94 -10.69
C SER A 22 -8.92 35.25 -9.44
N LEU A 23 -8.84 33.92 -9.41
CA LEU A 23 -8.91 33.16 -8.15
C LEU A 23 -7.76 33.72 -7.32
N GLN A 24 -8.05 34.70 -6.43
CA GLN A 24 -7.18 34.98 -5.33
C GLN A 24 -7.02 33.66 -4.59
N MET A 25 -5.85 33.05 -4.71
CA MET A 25 -5.50 31.88 -3.92
C MET A 25 -5.73 32.28 -2.47
N LYS A 26 -6.65 31.60 -1.81
CA LYS A 26 -6.89 31.77 -0.38
C LYS A 26 -5.61 31.34 0.29
N ASN A 27 -4.93 32.26 0.93
CA ASN A 27 -3.52 32.13 1.28
C ASN A 27 -3.25 31.32 2.54
N THR A 28 -4.27 30.73 3.19
CA THR A 28 -4.02 30.00 4.45
C THR A 28 -4.95 28.81 4.65
N LEU A 29 -4.40 27.71 5.17
CA LEU A 29 -5.18 26.57 5.66
C LEU A 29 -6.21 26.97 6.73
N LEU A 30 -5.99 28.05 7.44
CA LEU A 30 -6.84 28.58 8.51
C LEU A 30 -8.25 28.97 8.00
N GLU A 31 -8.37 29.34 6.72
CA GLU A 31 -9.68 29.70 6.13
C GLU A 31 -10.62 28.50 5.98
N TYR A 32 -10.07 27.28 5.93
CA TYR A 32 -10.87 26.05 5.87
C TYR A 32 -11.36 25.58 7.24
N ILE A 33 -10.75 26.03 8.34
CA ILE A 33 -11.06 25.51 9.68
C ILE A 33 -12.53 25.80 10.07
N PRO A 34 -13.04 27.04 10.00
CA PRO A 34 -14.46 27.28 10.33
C PRO A 34 -15.44 26.52 9.44
N TYR A 35 -15.06 26.26 8.18
CA TYR A 35 -15.86 25.49 7.24
C TYR A 35 -15.94 24.01 7.64
N LEU A 36 -14.79 23.42 8.00
CA LEU A 36 -14.69 22.05 8.50
C LEU A 36 -15.40 21.88 9.86
N ASP A 37 -15.19 22.82 10.78
CA ASP A 37 -15.80 22.80 12.12
C ASP A 37 -17.32 22.90 12.08
N SER A 38 -17.88 23.48 10.98
CA SER A 38 -19.32 23.49 10.71
C SER A 38 -19.82 22.17 10.08
N GLY A 39 -18.95 21.16 9.92
CA GLY A 39 -19.30 19.84 9.37
C GLY A 39 -19.38 19.79 7.85
N ASN A 40 -18.87 20.81 7.13
CA ASN A 40 -18.92 20.83 5.67
C ASN A 40 -17.76 20.05 5.03
N ASP A 41 -18.04 19.38 3.92
CA ASP A 41 -17.06 18.64 3.15
C ASP A 41 -16.31 19.53 2.17
N LEU A 42 -14.99 19.31 2.04
CA LEU A 42 -14.18 20.03 1.06
C LEU A 42 -14.51 19.58 -0.38
N SER A 43 -14.65 20.52 -1.29
CA SER A 43 -14.69 20.24 -2.72
C SER A 43 -13.32 19.74 -3.24
N PHE A 44 -13.29 19.17 -4.45
CA PHE A 44 -12.05 18.69 -5.07
C PHE A 44 -11.02 19.82 -5.24
N ASP A 45 -11.43 21.03 -5.62
CA ASP A 45 -10.54 22.18 -5.77
C ASP A 45 -9.95 22.60 -4.42
N GLN A 46 -10.78 22.63 -3.37
CA GLN A 46 -10.35 22.94 -2.00
C GLN A 46 -9.38 21.89 -1.45
N ILE A 47 -9.62 20.61 -1.74
CA ILE A 47 -8.70 19.51 -1.37
C ILE A 47 -7.35 19.68 -2.06
N THR A 48 -7.35 20.00 -3.36
CA THR A 48 -6.12 20.19 -4.14
C THR A 48 -5.31 21.37 -3.61
N GLU A 49 -5.98 22.49 -3.30
CA GLU A 49 -5.35 23.66 -2.68
C GLU A 49 -4.81 23.33 -1.28
N ALA A 50 -5.62 22.72 -0.42
CA ALA A 50 -5.19 22.32 0.92
C ALA A 50 -4.01 21.34 0.91
N ALA A 51 -4.00 20.37 -0.01
CA ALA A 51 -2.88 19.45 -0.18
C ALA A 51 -1.60 20.18 -0.59
N SER A 52 -1.68 21.15 -1.50
CA SER A 52 -0.56 22.00 -1.89
C SER A 52 -0.01 22.84 -0.72
N LEU A 53 -0.92 23.44 0.07
CA LEU A 53 -0.53 24.22 1.26
C LEU A 53 0.10 23.34 2.34
N LEU A 54 -0.40 22.13 2.54
CA LEU A 54 0.15 21.19 3.52
C LEU A 54 1.61 20.82 3.24
N ILE A 55 2.00 20.66 1.98
CA ILE A 55 3.40 20.34 1.61
C ILE A 55 4.27 21.57 1.43
N ASN A 56 3.71 22.77 1.43
CA ASN A 56 4.45 24.01 1.27
C ASN A 56 5.25 24.34 2.55
N GLU A 57 6.56 24.55 2.43
CA GLU A 57 7.43 24.85 3.56
C GLU A 57 7.16 26.22 4.20
N SER A 58 6.60 27.18 3.44
CA SER A 58 6.29 28.53 3.94
C SER A 58 5.06 28.56 4.85
N VAL A 59 4.22 27.51 4.85
CA VAL A 59 3.06 27.43 5.74
C VAL A 59 3.48 26.92 7.11
N SER A 60 3.06 27.62 8.17
CA SER A 60 3.46 27.31 9.54
C SER A 60 3.01 25.92 9.98
N LEU A 61 3.79 25.32 10.89
CA LEU A 61 3.44 24.01 11.47
C LEU A 61 2.13 24.05 12.24
N GLU A 62 1.85 25.16 12.90
CA GLU A 62 0.60 25.41 13.63
C GLU A 62 -0.60 25.38 12.69
N SER A 63 -0.59 26.17 11.61
CA SER A 63 -1.67 26.17 10.62
C SER A 63 -1.94 24.80 10.02
N LYS A 64 -0.87 24.02 9.72
CA LYS A 64 -1.00 22.65 9.24
C LYS A 64 -1.62 21.72 10.28
N SER A 65 -1.17 21.84 11.55
CA SER A 65 -1.70 21.04 12.66
C SER A 65 -3.17 21.32 12.91
N ASP A 66 -3.55 22.60 12.95
CA ASP A 66 -4.94 23.00 13.24
C ASP A 66 -5.90 22.56 12.12
N PHE A 67 -5.50 22.73 10.86
CA PHE A 67 -6.26 22.21 9.73
C PHE A 67 -6.45 20.68 9.81
N LEU A 68 -5.37 19.94 10.08
CA LEU A 68 -5.44 18.49 10.17
C LEU A 68 -6.27 17.99 11.36
N LYS A 69 -6.23 18.71 12.49
CA LYS A 69 -7.09 18.45 13.64
C LYS A 69 -8.57 18.68 13.31
N SER A 70 -8.88 19.81 12.69
CA SER A 70 -10.26 20.15 12.28
C SER A 70 -10.80 19.12 11.28
N LEU A 71 -10.01 18.76 10.27
CA LEU A 71 -10.41 17.74 9.30
C LEU A 71 -10.62 16.37 9.96
N ALA A 72 -9.73 15.97 10.87
CA ALA A 72 -9.85 14.71 11.61
C ALA A 72 -11.04 14.69 12.56
N ASN A 73 -11.33 15.82 13.24
CA ASN A 73 -12.48 15.96 14.14
C ASN A 73 -13.82 15.88 13.38
N LYS A 74 -13.88 16.48 12.20
CA LYS A 74 -15.03 16.32 11.30
C LYS A 74 -15.19 14.89 10.83
N GLY A 75 -14.09 14.22 10.58
CA GLY A 75 -14.01 12.93 9.90
C GLY A 75 -14.00 13.10 8.38
N GLU A 76 -12.98 12.55 7.71
CA GLU A 76 -12.88 12.62 6.25
C GLU A 76 -13.92 11.70 5.59
N THR A 77 -14.66 12.22 4.64
CA THR A 77 -15.52 11.43 3.77
C THR A 77 -14.69 10.58 2.81
N ASN A 78 -15.31 9.56 2.19
CA ASN A 78 -14.65 8.76 1.15
C ASN A 78 -14.16 9.64 -0.02
N GLY A 79 -14.94 10.67 -0.39
CA GLY A 79 -14.59 11.63 -1.44
C GLY A 79 -13.38 12.47 -1.06
N GLU A 80 -13.35 13.03 0.14
CA GLU A 80 -12.23 13.84 0.62
C GLU A 80 -10.95 13.01 0.73
N PHE A 81 -11.02 11.83 1.35
CA PHE A 81 -9.85 10.97 1.47
C PHE A 81 -9.30 10.57 0.10
N SER A 82 -10.17 10.17 -0.84
CA SER A 82 -9.79 9.86 -2.22
C SER A 82 -9.19 11.07 -2.95
N GLY A 83 -9.75 12.26 -2.75
CA GLY A 83 -9.26 13.50 -3.31
C GLY A 83 -7.85 13.86 -2.79
N PHE A 84 -7.60 13.72 -1.48
CA PHE A 84 -6.27 13.93 -0.91
C PHE A 84 -5.25 12.91 -1.44
N VAL A 85 -5.63 11.64 -1.60
CA VAL A 85 -4.77 10.63 -2.23
C VAL A 85 -4.40 11.04 -3.66
N SER A 86 -5.37 11.47 -4.47
CA SER A 86 -5.14 11.95 -5.82
C SER A 86 -4.21 13.17 -5.85
N ALA A 87 -4.49 14.17 -5.01
CA ALA A 87 -3.72 15.40 -4.93
C ALA A 87 -2.27 15.13 -4.48
N PHE A 88 -2.07 14.37 -3.40
CA PHE A 88 -0.71 14.08 -2.91
C PHE A 88 0.10 13.22 -3.89
N ARG A 89 -0.54 12.29 -4.60
CA ARG A 89 0.13 11.48 -5.61
C ARG A 89 0.57 12.32 -6.81
N SER A 90 -0.16 13.37 -7.18
CA SER A 90 0.26 14.27 -8.27
C SER A 90 1.55 15.04 -7.97
N PHE A 91 1.96 15.14 -6.70
CA PHE A 91 3.25 15.73 -6.30
C PHE A 91 4.38 14.70 -6.22
N ALA A 92 4.09 13.43 -6.50
CA ALA A 92 5.11 12.39 -6.49
C ALA A 92 6.00 12.49 -7.74
N ARG A 93 7.26 12.07 -7.56
CA ARG A 93 8.16 11.84 -8.69
C ARG A 93 7.66 10.62 -9.48
N ASN A 94 7.53 10.76 -10.80
CA ASN A 94 7.18 9.64 -11.67
C ASN A 94 8.33 8.63 -11.74
N PRO A 95 8.13 7.33 -11.41
CA PRO A 95 9.13 6.28 -11.57
C PRO A 95 9.29 5.80 -13.02
N GLU A 96 8.42 6.23 -13.95
CA GLU A 96 8.39 5.85 -15.39
C GLU A 96 8.19 4.33 -15.60
N LEU A 97 7.25 3.76 -14.86
CA LEU A 97 6.92 2.32 -14.88
C LEU A 97 5.55 2.02 -15.52
N GLU A 98 5.05 2.91 -16.38
CA GLU A 98 3.72 2.80 -17.01
C GLU A 98 3.54 1.49 -17.79
N ASP A 99 4.59 1.00 -18.45
CA ASP A 99 4.56 -0.25 -19.23
C ASP A 99 4.34 -1.50 -18.35
N TYR A 100 4.68 -1.43 -17.06
CA TYR A 100 4.56 -2.53 -16.11
C TYR A 100 3.32 -2.42 -15.23
N SER A 101 2.87 -1.20 -14.96
CA SER A 101 1.80 -0.89 -13.99
C SER A 101 0.50 -1.64 -14.26
N GLY A 102 0.17 -1.84 -15.54
CA GLY A 102 -1.06 -2.51 -15.99
C GLY A 102 -1.20 -3.98 -15.58
N GLN A 103 -0.11 -4.62 -15.15
CA GLN A 103 -0.05 -6.03 -14.70
C GLN A 103 0.55 -6.17 -13.30
N ALA A 104 1.04 -5.08 -12.73
CA ALA A 104 1.73 -5.10 -11.45
C ALA A 104 0.78 -5.13 -10.26
N ILE A 105 1.27 -5.70 -9.17
CA ILE A 105 0.63 -5.69 -7.86
C ILE A 105 1.50 -4.94 -6.84
N ASP A 106 0.86 -4.20 -5.92
CA ASP A 106 1.48 -3.71 -4.68
C ASP A 106 0.94 -4.47 -3.47
N LEU A 107 1.82 -4.81 -2.55
CA LEU A 107 1.51 -5.54 -1.32
C LEU A 107 2.02 -4.73 -0.14
N CYS A 108 1.12 -4.12 0.61
CA CYS A 108 1.49 -3.21 1.70
C CYS A 108 0.43 -3.18 2.80
N GLY A 109 0.78 -2.57 3.92
CA GLY A 109 -0.14 -2.30 5.02
C GLY A 109 0.00 -0.86 5.50
N THR A 110 -1.00 -0.40 6.25
CA THR A 110 -0.97 0.95 6.86
C THR A 110 0.10 1.08 7.94
N GLY A 111 0.56 -0.05 8.48
CA GLY A 111 1.29 -0.07 9.73
C GLY A 111 0.39 0.31 10.91
N GLY A 112 0.98 0.42 12.11
CA GLY A 112 0.26 0.90 13.28
C GLY A 112 -0.58 -0.17 14.01
N ASP A 113 -0.59 -1.39 13.55
CA ASP A 113 -1.29 -2.54 14.15
C ASP A 113 -0.71 -2.97 15.51
N ARG A 114 0.51 -2.53 15.81
CA ARG A 114 1.27 -2.85 17.04
C ARG A 114 1.44 -4.35 17.30
N SER A 115 1.26 -5.18 16.28
CA SER A 115 1.39 -6.64 16.38
C SER A 115 2.81 -7.07 16.68
N GLY A 116 3.79 -6.29 16.24
CA GLY A 116 5.20 -6.67 16.27
C GLY A 116 5.49 -7.91 15.42
N SER A 117 4.70 -8.14 14.37
CA SER A 117 4.84 -9.25 13.45
C SER A 117 6.10 -9.17 12.59
N PHE A 118 6.45 -10.29 11.99
CA PHE A 118 7.43 -10.38 10.91
C PHE A 118 6.97 -9.53 9.70
N ASN A 119 7.91 -9.10 8.85
CA ASN A 119 7.62 -8.33 7.63
C ASN A 119 6.97 -9.20 6.54
N ILE A 120 5.73 -9.66 6.79
CA ILE A 120 4.99 -10.60 5.94
C ILE A 120 4.85 -10.03 4.52
N SER A 121 4.35 -8.79 4.37
CA SER A 121 4.12 -8.19 3.05
C SER A 121 5.40 -8.08 2.22
N THR A 122 6.56 -7.84 2.85
CA THR A 122 7.85 -7.78 2.14
C THR A 122 8.27 -9.16 1.66
N PHE A 123 8.20 -10.18 2.52
CA PHE A 123 8.51 -11.55 2.12
C PHE A 123 7.59 -12.04 1.00
N VAL A 124 6.29 -11.80 1.13
CA VAL A 124 5.28 -12.16 0.13
C VAL A 124 5.53 -11.45 -1.20
N SER A 125 5.94 -10.18 -1.19
CA SER A 125 6.29 -9.44 -2.41
C SER A 125 7.40 -10.13 -3.21
N LEU A 126 8.44 -10.62 -2.53
CA LEU A 126 9.54 -11.35 -3.17
C LEU A 126 9.08 -12.73 -3.68
N LEU A 127 8.24 -13.43 -2.91
CA LEU A 127 7.70 -14.73 -3.30
C LEU A 127 6.78 -14.62 -4.53
N VAL A 128 5.95 -13.58 -4.58
CA VAL A 128 5.03 -13.29 -5.70
C VAL A 128 5.81 -12.91 -6.96
N ALA A 129 6.86 -12.10 -6.83
CA ALA A 129 7.77 -11.79 -7.94
C ALA A 129 8.50 -13.02 -8.45
N ALA A 130 8.98 -13.90 -7.56
CA ALA A 130 9.56 -15.19 -7.94
C ALA A 130 8.57 -16.08 -8.69
N GLY A 131 7.27 -15.97 -8.40
CA GLY A 131 6.17 -16.64 -9.11
C GLY A 131 5.80 -16.01 -10.45
N GLY A 132 6.52 -14.97 -10.89
CA GLY A 132 6.35 -14.35 -12.21
C GLY A 132 5.16 -13.36 -12.29
N VAL A 133 4.74 -12.77 -11.18
CA VAL A 133 3.83 -11.63 -11.16
C VAL A 133 4.67 -10.35 -10.96
N PRO A 134 4.53 -9.33 -11.80
CA PRO A 134 5.21 -8.06 -11.60
C PRO A 134 4.78 -7.42 -10.27
N VAL A 135 5.76 -7.09 -9.40
CA VAL A 135 5.52 -6.43 -8.12
C VAL A 135 6.19 -5.05 -8.15
N ILE A 136 5.40 -3.99 -7.94
CA ILE A 136 5.91 -2.63 -7.74
C ILE A 136 5.55 -2.24 -6.31
N LYS A 137 6.44 -2.59 -5.37
CA LYS A 137 6.20 -2.35 -3.96
C LYS A 137 6.54 -0.93 -3.57
N HIS A 138 5.54 -0.21 -3.01
CA HIS A 138 5.78 1.08 -2.36
C HIS A 138 5.94 0.89 -0.85
N GLY A 139 6.98 1.46 -0.27
CA GLY A 139 7.23 1.26 1.15
C GLY A 139 8.23 2.24 1.75
N ASN A 140 8.47 2.06 3.05
CA ASN A 140 9.32 2.97 3.83
C ASN A 140 10.17 2.18 4.82
N ARG A 141 11.09 2.91 5.50
CA ARG A 141 11.68 2.46 6.75
C ARG A 141 10.62 2.47 7.85
N SER A 142 10.86 1.70 8.89
CA SER A 142 9.95 1.68 10.03
C SER A 142 9.89 3.04 10.73
N VAL A 143 8.67 3.43 11.13
CA VAL A 143 8.44 4.57 12.02
C VAL A 143 8.06 4.08 13.44
N SER A 144 7.32 2.98 13.54
CA SER A 144 6.79 2.43 14.79
C SER A 144 7.25 1.00 15.07
N SER A 145 7.55 0.20 14.06
CA SER A 145 8.09 -1.16 14.21
C SER A 145 9.62 -1.15 14.31
N LYS A 146 10.21 -2.30 14.64
CA LYS A 146 11.67 -2.44 14.79
C LYS A 146 12.41 -2.66 13.48
N CYS A 147 11.71 -2.95 12.38
CA CYS A 147 12.27 -3.24 11.07
C CYS A 147 11.24 -2.88 9.99
N GLY A 148 11.56 -1.97 9.08
CA GLY A 148 10.75 -1.60 7.94
C GLY A 148 11.04 -2.44 6.70
N SER A 149 10.22 -2.27 5.66
CA SER A 149 10.41 -2.98 4.39
C SER A 149 11.74 -2.61 3.72
N ALA A 150 12.10 -1.32 3.74
CA ALA A 150 13.36 -0.84 3.17
C ALA A 150 14.57 -1.43 3.89
N ASP A 151 14.52 -1.49 5.23
CA ASP A 151 15.62 -2.03 6.04
C ASP A 151 15.88 -3.51 5.73
N LEU A 152 14.81 -4.31 5.60
CA LEU A 152 14.90 -5.72 5.27
C LEU A 152 15.43 -5.94 3.85
N LEU A 153 14.93 -5.18 2.86
CA LEU A 153 15.37 -5.32 1.46
C LEU A 153 16.85 -4.97 1.28
N GLU A 154 17.32 -3.87 1.88
CA GLU A 154 18.76 -3.52 1.84
C GLU A 154 19.63 -4.61 2.46
N ALA A 155 19.22 -5.18 3.60
CA ALA A 155 19.94 -6.27 4.25
C ALA A 155 19.96 -7.57 3.42
N LEU A 156 18.95 -7.78 2.56
CA LEU A 156 18.92 -8.89 1.60
C LEU A 156 19.76 -8.63 0.34
N GLY A 157 20.33 -7.42 0.19
CA GLY A 157 21.13 -7.02 -0.98
C GLY A 157 20.29 -6.42 -2.12
N ILE A 158 19.10 -5.95 -1.83
CA ILE A 158 18.22 -5.24 -2.77
C ILE A 158 18.26 -3.74 -2.44
N PRO A 159 18.96 -2.91 -3.23
CA PRO A 159 19.16 -1.50 -2.94
C PRO A 159 17.87 -0.68 -3.14
N LEU A 160 17.84 0.51 -2.53
CA LEU A 160 16.76 1.49 -2.71
C LEU A 160 17.01 2.29 -4.00
N GLU A 161 16.69 1.68 -5.13
CA GLU A 161 16.93 2.24 -6.46
C GLU A 161 16.01 3.44 -6.75
N THR A 162 16.52 4.43 -7.47
CA THR A 162 15.81 5.66 -7.80
C THR A 162 15.83 6.02 -9.29
N GLN A 163 16.72 5.38 -10.06
CA GLN A 163 16.84 5.64 -11.49
C GLN A 163 15.85 4.80 -12.28
N SER A 164 15.05 5.45 -13.12
CA SER A 164 13.98 4.80 -13.88
C SER A 164 14.48 3.62 -14.72
N ASP A 165 15.62 3.75 -15.37
CA ASP A 165 16.20 2.66 -16.19
C ASP A 165 16.56 1.43 -15.35
N ARG A 166 17.08 1.64 -14.14
CA ARG A 166 17.40 0.54 -13.20
C ARG A 166 16.12 -0.11 -12.66
N LEU A 167 15.08 0.68 -12.39
CA LEU A 167 13.76 0.17 -11.99
C LEU A 167 13.13 -0.66 -13.10
N LYS A 168 13.17 -0.19 -14.36
CA LYS A 168 12.70 -0.94 -15.53
C LYS A 168 13.48 -2.25 -15.69
N ALA A 169 14.79 -2.19 -15.68
CA ALA A 169 15.64 -3.38 -15.75
C ALA A 169 15.37 -4.36 -14.60
N SER A 170 15.10 -3.88 -13.39
CA SER A 170 14.70 -4.72 -12.27
C SER A 170 13.35 -5.41 -12.52
N GLN A 171 12.38 -4.73 -13.11
CA GLN A 171 11.11 -5.34 -13.53
C GLN A 171 11.34 -6.42 -14.60
N ASP A 172 12.12 -6.14 -15.64
CA ASP A 172 12.38 -7.08 -16.73
C ASP A 172 13.09 -8.36 -16.27
N HIS A 173 14.04 -8.23 -15.34
CA HIS A 173 14.86 -9.34 -14.90
C HIS A 173 14.28 -10.09 -13.70
N LEU A 174 13.57 -9.39 -12.80
CA LEU A 174 13.19 -9.89 -11.49
C LEU A 174 11.66 -9.87 -11.25
N ASN A 175 10.86 -9.25 -12.12
CA ASN A 175 9.46 -8.93 -11.84
C ASN A 175 9.28 -8.16 -10.52
N PHE A 176 10.26 -7.38 -10.10
CA PHE A 176 10.24 -6.70 -8.81
C PHE A 176 10.96 -5.36 -8.88
N CYS A 177 10.35 -4.33 -8.31
CA CYS A 177 11.08 -3.14 -7.88
C CYS A 177 10.48 -2.58 -6.60
N PHE A 178 11.30 -1.82 -5.87
CA PHE A 178 10.92 -1.17 -4.63
C PHE A 178 10.99 0.34 -4.77
N LEU A 179 9.86 1.00 -4.56
CA LEU A 179 9.75 2.45 -4.57
C LEU A 179 9.83 2.96 -3.12
N PHE A 180 10.99 3.46 -2.73
CA PHE A 180 11.20 4.01 -1.40
C PHE A 180 10.49 5.36 -1.24
N ALA A 181 9.47 5.42 -0.40
CA ALA A 181 8.56 6.55 -0.29
C ALA A 181 9.24 7.93 -0.17
N PRO A 182 10.30 8.13 0.64
CA PRO A 182 11.00 9.41 0.71
C PRO A 182 11.63 9.88 -0.61
N HIS A 183 12.04 8.97 -1.49
CA HIS A 183 12.64 9.32 -2.78
C HIS A 183 11.57 9.77 -3.81
N PHE A 184 10.38 9.17 -3.74
CA PHE A 184 9.30 9.45 -4.69
C PHE A 184 8.32 10.52 -4.20
N HIS A 185 8.31 10.80 -2.90
CA HIS A 185 7.48 11.84 -2.28
C HIS A 185 8.31 12.87 -1.51
N PRO A 186 9.25 13.59 -2.15
CA PRO A 186 10.18 14.49 -1.46
C PRO A 186 9.47 15.63 -0.71
N ALA A 187 8.30 16.06 -1.19
CA ALA A 187 7.50 17.11 -0.56
C ALA A 187 7.00 16.73 0.84
N PHE A 188 6.85 15.43 1.13
CA PHE A 188 6.38 14.96 2.43
C PHE A 188 7.35 15.21 3.59
N LYS A 189 8.62 15.56 3.30
CA LYS A 189 9.58 16.00 4.34
C LYS A 189 9.05 17.18 5.15
N HIS A 190 8.28 18.09 4.52
CA HIS A 190 7.70 19.26 5.17
C HIS A 190 6.49 18.94 6.07
N LEU A 191 5.94 17.70 5.95
CA LEU A 191 4.87 17.18 6.81
C LEU A 191 5.39 16.38 8.00
N ALA A 192 6.63 15.92 7.96
CA ALA A 192 7.18 15.07 9.02
C ALA A 192 7.13 15.72 10.42
N PRO A 193 7.48 17.02 10.61
CA PRO A 193 7.38 17.66 11.92
C PRO A 193 5.93 17.73 12.44
N VAL A 194 4.97 18.07 11.56
CA VAL A 194 3.54 18.15 11.91
C VAL A 194 3.02 16.77 12.32
N ARG A 195 3.31 15.73 11.54
CA ARG A 195 2.92 14.35 11.85
C ARG A 195 3.48 13.88 13.19
N LYS A 196 4.75 14.25 13.49
CA LYS A 196 5.38 13.91 14.76
C LYS A 196 4.70 14.61 15.94
N ALA A 197 4.38 15.90 15.81
CA ALA A 197 3.67 16.66 16.83
C ALA A 197 2.29 16.07 17.11
N LEU A 198 1.47 15.84 16.07
CA LEU A 198 0.13 15.26 16.18
C LEU A 198 0.14 13.85 16.78
N ALA A 199 1.12 13.02 16.40
CA ALA A 199 1.29 11.70 17.00
C ALA A 199 1.62 11.78 18.50
N GLY A 200 2.43 12.76 18.92
CA GLY A 200 2.73 13.04 20.34
C GLY A 200 1.50 13.46 21.13
N GLU A 201 0.52 14.09 20.50
CA GLU A 201 -0.78 14.46 21.09
C GLU A 201 -1.81 13.31 21.00
N GLY A 202 -1.49 12.18 20.38
CA GLY A 202 -2.42 11.07 20.16
C GLY A 202 -3.45 11.32 19.06
N VAL A 203 -3.27 12.35 18.24
CA VAL A 203 -4.20 12.70 17.14
C VAL A 203 -3.95 11.80 15.94
N ILE A 204 -5.00 11.08 15.53
CA ILE A 204 -5.01 10.26 14.31
C ILE A 204 -5.54 11.12 13.17
N THR A 205 -4.80 11.20 12.07
CA THR A 205 -5.18 11.97 10.88
C THR A 205 -5.18 11.06 9.64
N LEU A 206 -5.61 11.60 8.50
CA LEU A 206 -5.55 10.88 7.22
C LEU A 206 -4.15 10.31 6.91
N PHE A 207 -3.07 10.94 7.39
CA PHE A 207 -1.69 10.48 7.16
C PHE A 207 -1.33 9.16 7.84
N ASN A 208 -2.15 8.66 8.77
CA ASN A 208 -1.94 7.35 9.39
C ASN A 208 -2.32 6.19 8.45
N ARG A 209 -3.08 6.46 7.39
CA ARG A 209 -3.57 5.44 6.45
C ARG A 209 -3.39 5.78 4.97
N LEU A 210 -3.00 7.01 4.65
CA LEU A 210 -2.88 7.49 3.28
C LEU A 210 -1.65 6.92 2.56
N GLY A 211 -0.53 6.68 3.28
CA GLY A 211 0.75 6.24 2.71
C GLY A 211 0.66 5.08 1.72
N PRO A 212 -0.01 3.96 2.07
CA PRO A 212 -0.18 2.81 1.18
C PRO A 212 -0.97 3.09 -0.10
N CYS A 213 -1.76 4.16 -0.14
CA CYS A 213 -2.54 4.56 -1.31
C CYS A 213 -1.74 5.45 -2.29
N LEU A 214 -0.51 5.80 -1.96
CA LEU A 214 0.30 6.78 -2.69
C LEU A 214 1.31 6.17 -3.65
N ASN A 215 1.24 4.88 -3.97
CA ASN A 215 2.20 4.29 -4.92
C ASN A 215 2.20 5.08 -6.24
N PRO A 216 3.33 5.72 -6.60
CA PRO A 216 3.38 6.61 -7.76
C PRO A 216 3.34 5.88 -9.10
N ALA A 217 3.64 4.57 -9.10
CA ALA A 217 3.56 3.76 -10.31
C ALA A 217 2.13 3.33 -10.67
N LEU A 218 1.13 3.51 -9.80
CA LEU A 218 -0.27 3.13 -10.05
C LEU A 218 -0.44 1.65 -10.45
N PRO A 219 0.04 0.69 -9.68
CA PRO A 219 -0.13 -0.72 -10.01
C PRO A 219 -1.62 -1.07 -10.15
N ALA A 220 -1.92 -1.91 -11.15
CA ALA A 220 -3.30 -2.30 -11.46
C ALA A 220 -3.97 -3.07 -10.32
N TYR A 221 -3.17 -3.78 -9.52
CA TYR A 221 -3.64 -4.64 -8.45
C TYR A 221 -3.03 -4.23 -7.11
N GLN A 222 -3.80 -4.41 -6.02
CA GLN A 222 -3.26 -4.14 -4.69
C GLN A 222 -3.91 -5.03 -3.63
N ILE A 223 -3.08 -5.54 -2.69
CA ILE A 223 -3.55 -6.03 -1.39
C ILE A 223 -3.04 -5.04 -0.36
N LEU A 224 -3.97 -4.40 0.35
CA LEU A 224 -3.67 -3.38 1.33
C LEU A 224 -4.25 -3.77 2.69
N GLY A 225 -3.38 -3.98 3.67
CA GLY A 225 -3.80 -4.23 5.04
C GLY A 225 -4.09 -2.94 5.81
N VAL A 226 -5.13 -2.97 6.64
CA VAL A 226 -5.49 -1.86 7.54
C VAL A 226 -5.47 -2.32 9.00
N TYR A 227 -4.90 -1.48 9.87
CA TYR A 227 -4.85 -1.77 11.31
C TYR A 227 -6.24 -1.66 11.99
N ASP A 228 -7.16 -0.89 11.41
CA ASP A 228 -8.53 -0.70 11.92
C ASP A 228 -9.54 -1.10 10.83
N PRO A 229 -10.47 -2.02 11.12
CA PRO A 229 -11.46 -2.49 10.14
C PRO A 229 -12.42 -1.40 9.68
N ALA A 230 -12.57 -0.29 10.41
CA ALA A 230 -13.37 0.86 9.99
C ALA A 230 -12.88 1.48 8.66
N TYR A 231 -11.60 1.30 8.30
CA TYR A 231 -11.03 1.86 7.08
C TYR A 231 -11.16 0.97 5.83
N LEU A 232 -11.67 -0.26 5.97
CA LEU A 232 -11.80 -1.21 4.85
C LEU A 232 -12.55 -0.61 3.66
N GLU A 233 -13.70 -0.01 3.91
CA GLU A 233 -14.55 0.59 2.87
C GLU A 233 -13.91 1.83 2.24
N GLN A 234 -13.44 2.76 3.07
CA GLN A 234 -12.83 4.00 2.61
C GLN A 234 -11.61 3.76 1.72
N ILE A 235 -10.74 2.83 2.13
CA ILE A 235 -9.54 2.49 1.36
C ILE A 235 -9.91 1.78 0.05
N ALA A 236 -10.84 0.81 0.07
CA ALA A 236 -11.28 0.12 -1.14
C ALA A 236 -11.92 1.09 -2.16
N HIS A 237 -12.78 1.99 -1.67
CA HIS A 237 -13.34 3.07 -2.48
C HIS A 237 -12.23 3.93 -3.11
N THR A 238 -11.27 4.36 -2.29
CA THR A 238 -10.17 5.24 -2.69
C THR A 238 -9.30 4.59 -3.77
N LEU A 239 -8.88 3.34 -3.58
CA LEU A 239 -8.05 2.64 -4.56
C LEU A 239 -8.76 2.50 -5.90
N LYS A 240 -10.04 2.12 -5.89
CA LYS A 240 -10.86 2.03 -7.10
C LYS A 240 -11.03 3.38 -7.78
N ALA A 241 -11.39 4.43 -7.04
CA ALA A 241 -11.58 5.79 -7.56
C ALA A 241 -10.29 6.38 -8.15
N ASN A 242 -9.15 5.95 -7.64
CA ASN A 242 -7.83 6.38 -8.07
C ASN A 242 -7.16 5.47 -9.13
N GLY A 243 -7.92 4.60 -9.79
CA GLY A 243 -7.50 3.89 -10.99
C GLY A 243 -6.96 2.47 -10.78
N SER A 244 -6.93 1.94 -9.56
CA SER A 244 -6.61 0.52 -9.36
C SER A 244 -7.74 -0.36 -9.94
N LYS A 245 -7.37 -1.39 -10.71
CA LYS A 245 -8.35 -2.26 -11.37
C LYS A 245 -9.07 -3.15 -10.39
N SER A 246 -8.32 -3.83 -9.52
CA SER A 246 -8.89 -4.71 -8.51
C SER A 246 -7.92 -4.95 -7.35
N GLY A 247 -8.49 -5.35 -6.22
CA GLY A 247 -7.71 -5.70 -5.06
C GLY A 247 -8.55 -6.03 -3.84
N TRP A 248 -7.83 -6.36 -2.78
CA TRP A 248 -8.39 -6.62 -1.47
C TRP A 248 -7.83 -5.64 -0.44
N VAL A 249 -8.73 -4.99 0.30
CA VAL A 249 -8.37 -4.31 1.56
C VAL A 249 -8.68 -5.27 2.68
N VAL A 250 -7.69 -5.55 3.53
CA VAL A 250 -7.75 -6.66 4.49
C VAL A 250 -7.45 -6.22 5.91
N HIS A 251 -8.04 -6.94 6.87
CA HIS A 251 -7.79 -6.77 8.30
C HIS A 251 -7.80 -8.14 8.96
N GLY A 252 -6.66 -8.59 9.44
CA GLY A 252 -6.52 -9.86 10.14
C GLY A 252 -6.85 -9.75 11.62
N LYS A 253 -7.49 -10.77 12.17
CA LYS A 253 -7.74 -10.94 13.61
C LYS A 253 -7.09 -12.22 14.10
N THR A 254 -6.73 -12.28 15.36
CA THR A 254 -6.21 -13.50 15.97
C THR A 254 -7.27 -14.13 16.87
N ALA A 255 -7.35 -15.48 16.86
CA ALA A 255 -8.37 -16.21 17.60
C ALA A 255 -8.02 -16.35 19.09
N ASP A 256 -6.73 -16.44 19.42
CA ASP A 256 -6.19 -16.60 20.76
C ASP A 256 -5.99 -15.28 21.51
N ASN A 257 -5.94 -14.15 20.80
CA ASN A 257 -5.84 -12.82 21.39
C ASN A 257 -6.69 -11.82 20.60
N THR A 258 -7.94 -11.62 21.00
CA THR A 258 -8.90 -10.77 20.28
C THR A 258 -8.54 -9.29 20.21
N SER A 259 -7.60 -8.82 21.04
CA SER A 259 -7.07 -7.45 21.00
C SER A 259 -5.91 -7.28 20.01
N LEU A 260 -5.32 -8.39 19.54
CA LEU A 260 -4.26 -8.36 18.55
C LEU A 260 -4.86 -8.42 17.14
N THR A 261 -4.63 -7.39 16.37
CA THR A 261 -5.05 -7.26 14.97
C THR A 261 -3.83 -7.10 14.07
N MET A 262 -4.02 -7.40 12.78
CA MET A 262 -2.97 -7.37 11.79
C MET A 262 -3.42 -6.54 10.58
N ASP A 263 -2.54 -5.72 10.06
CA ASP A 263 -2.73 -5.09 8.74
C ASP A 263 -2.27 -6.00 7.58
N GLU A 264 -2.55 -7.30 7.72
CA GLU A 264 -2.25 -8.37 6.76
C GLU A 264 -3.25 -9.53 6.92
N LEU A 265 -3.34 -10.40 5.92
CA LEU A 265 -4.05 -11.67 6.08
C LEU A 265 -3.25 -12.59 7.01
N THR A 266 -3.94 -13.33 7.86
CA THR A 266 -3.31 -14.20 8.86
C THR A 266 -3.94 -15.59 8.88
N ALA A 267 -3.12 -16.60 9.18
CA ALA A 267 -3.57 -17.94 9.54
C ALA A 267 -3.89 -18.09 11.03
N CYS A 268 -3.85 -17.00 11.82
CA CYS A 268 -4.08 -17.08 13.26
C CYS A 268 -5.52 -16.76 13.69
N GLY A 269 -6.42 -16.52 12.73
CA GLY A 269 -7.82 -16.24 12.99
C GLY A 269 -8.58 -15.75 11.75
N PRO A 270 -9.77 -15.16 11.94
CA PRO A 270 -10.57 -14.66 10.84
C PRO A 270 -9.98 -13.38 10.21
N ASN A 271 -10.19 -13.22 8.93
CA ASN A 271 -9.76 -12.07 8.14
C ASN A 271 -10.97 -11.34 7.58
N LEU A 272 -11.10 -10.06 7.85
CA LEU A 272 -12.10 -9.21 7.19
C LEU A 272 -11.52 -8.71 5.86
N VAL A 273 -12.30 -8.80 4.80
CA VAL A 273 -11.88 -8.46 3.45
C VAL A 273 -12.92 -7.58 2.79
N ARG A 274 -12.49 -6.46 2.25
CA ARG A 274 -13.25 -5.61 1.35
C ARG A 274 -12.63 -5.67 -0.04
N ALA A 275 -13.23 -6.46 -0.92
CA ALA A 275 -12.81 -6.55 -2.32
C ALA A 275 -13.33 -5.36 -3.14
N TYR A 276 -12.59 -4.96 -4.18
CA TYR A 276 -13.02 -4.00 -5.19
C TYR A 276 -12.53 -4.44 -6.58
N GLY A 277 -13.25 -4.02 -7.63
CA GLY A 277 -12.87 -4.30 -9.03
C GLY A 277 -13.01 -5.76 -9.50
N MET A 278 -13.36 -6.67 -8.60
CA MET A 278 -13.66 -8.06 -8.91
C MET A 278 -15.19 -8.27 -8.96
N ASP A 279 -15.66 -9.21 -9.77
CA ASP A 279 -17.06 -9.58 -9.78
C ASP A 279 -17.46 -10.17 -8.43
N GLY A 280 -18.18 -9.44 -7.64
CA GLY A 280 -18.70 -9.91 -6.36
C GLY A 280 -18.82 -8.81 -5.30
N LYS A 281 -19.93 -8.85 -4.66
CA LYS A 281 -20.45 -8.18 -3.45
C LYS A 281 -19.66 -6.99 -2.93
N ASN A 282 -20.22 -5.81 -3.15
CA ASN A 282 -19.81 -4.56 -2.48
C ASN A 282 -20.06 -4.62 -0.96
N GLN A 283 -19.55 -5.63 -0.28
CA GLN A 283 -19.67 -5.81 1.17
C GLN A 283 -18.39 -6.43 1.75
N THR A 284 -18.12 -6.14 3.01
CA THR A 284 -17.04 -6.78 3.74
C THR A 284 -17.41 -8.24 4.02
N THR A 285 -16.51 -9.14 3.71
CA THR A 285 -16.67 -10.60 3.89
C THR A 285 -15.62 -11.10 4.87
N THR A 286 -15.98 -12.10 5.67
CA THR A 286 -15.04 -12.76 6.58
C THR A 286 -14.49 -14.03 5.94
N PHE A 287 -13.18 -14.15 5.91
CA PHE A 287 -12.46 -15.34 5.49
C PHE A 287 -11.74 -15.98 6.68
N SER A 288 -11.94 -17.27 6.88
CA SER A 288 -11.13 -18.08 7.82
C SER A 288 -9.95 -18.72 7.08
N PRO A 289 -8.89 -19.16 7.77
CA PRO A 289 -7.77 -19.88 7.15
C PRO A 289 -8.18 -21.07 6.28
N ASN A 290 -9.29 -21.74 6.63
CA ASN A 290 -9.83 -22.88 5.87
C ASN A 290 -10.19 -22.55 4.40
N HIS A 291 -10.48 -21.29 4.06
CA HIS A 291 -10.72 -20.89 2.67
C HIS A 291 -9.48 -21.06 1.78
N TRP A 292 -8.30 -21.14 2.40
CA TRP A 292 -7.02 -21.47 1.76
C TRP A 292 -6.53 -22.87 2.10
N GLY A 293 -7.38 -23.73 2.70
CA GLY A 293 -6.96 -25.05 3.16
C GLY A 293 -5.87 -25.02 4.24
N GLN A 294 -5.82 -23.93 5.02
CA GLN A 294 -4.88 -23.77 6.14
C GLN A 294 -5.61 -23.94 7.47
N GLU A 295 -4.89 -24.43 8.48
CA GLU A 295 -5.35 -24.52 9.86
C GLU A 295 -5.18 -23.18 10.58
N THR A 296 -5.91 -23.02 11.68
CA THR A 296 -5.73 -21.88 12.58
C THR A 296 -4.59 -22.15 13.56
N HIS A 297 -3.70 -21.16 13.71
CA HIS A 297 -2.49 -21.25 14.50
C HIS A 297 -2.45 -20.17 15.59
N PRO A 298 -1.62 -20.35 16.66
CA PRO A 298 -1.39 -19.33 17.68
C PRO A 298 -0.76 -18.06 17.09
N SER A 299 -1.19 -16.89 17.58
CA SER A 299 -0.66 -15.57 17.15
C SER A 299 0.82 -15.38 17.45
N THR A 300 1.35 -16.08 18.46
CA THR A 300 2.77 -16.09 18.81
C THR A 300 3.68 -16.55 17.67
N HIS A 301 3.14 -17.32 16.71
CA HIS A 301 3.88 -17.75 15.51
C HIS A 301 4.23 -16.61 14.55
N LEU A 302 3.57 -15.45 14.66
CA LEU A 302 3.75 -14.31 13.74
C LEU A 302 4.83 -13.33 14.20
N LYS A 303 5.37 -13.52 15.41
CA LYS A 303 6.26 -12.55 16.06
C LYS A 303 7.51 -12.29 15.21
N GLY A 304 7.75 -11.03 14.90
CA GLY A 304 8.98 -10.49 14.34
C GLY A 304 9.90 -9.91 15.40
N GLY A 305 10.75 -8.96 15.01
CA GLY A 305 11.69 -8.35 15.95
C GLY A 305 12.59 -7.30 15.30
N SER A 306 13.85 -7.21 15.78
CA SER A 306 14.88 -6.38 15.16
C SER A 306 15.17 -6.84 13.73
N LEU A 307 15.96 -6.05 12.97
CA LEU A 307 16.39 -6.44 11.63
C LEU A 307 17.08 -7.81 11.64
N GLU A 308 18.00 -8.07 12.57
CA GLU A 308 18.70 -9.34 12.70
C GLU A 308 17.74 -10.50 12.98
N GLN A 309 16.75 -10.29 13.87
CA GLN A 309 15.71 -11.28 14.15
C GLN A 309 14.85 -11.56 12.91
N ASN A 310 14.47 -10.52 12.17
CA ASN A 310 13.70 -10.68 10.93
C ASN A 310 14.50 -11.41 9.85
N LEU A 311 15.83 -11.21 9.74
CA LEU A 311 16.68 -11.97 8.84
C LEU A 311 16.77 -13.45 9.23
N LEU A 312 16.88 -13.78 10.52
CA LEU A 312 16.84 -15.16 11.00
C LEU A 312 15.50 -15.84 10.70
N ILE A 313 14.38 -15.10 10.88
CA ILE A 313 13.04 -15.60 10.54
C ILE A 313 12.92 -15.80 9.02
N PHE A 314 13.44 -14.87 8.21
CA PHE A 314 13.48 -14.99 6.76
C PHE A 314 14.21 -16.25 6.32
N ASP A 315 15.41 -16.50 6.86
CA ASP A 315 16.17 -17.70 6.60
C ASP A 315 15.44 -18.97 7.06
N SER A 316 14.73 -18.91 8.19
CA SER A 316 13.93 -20.04 8.68
C SER A 316 12.78 -20.39 7.74
N LEU A 317 12.15 -19.39 7.11
CA LEU A 317 11.12 -19.58 6.10
C LEU A 317 11.69 -20.27 4.84
N LEU A 318 12.86 -19.82 4.37
CA LEU A 318 13.55 -20.43 3.22
C LEU A 318 13.97 -21.88 3.48
N ASN A 319 14.28 -22.22 4.73
CA ASN A 319 14.74 -23.55 5.12
C ASN A 319 13.60 -24.46 5.67
N GLY A 320 12.34 -24.04 5.57
CA GLY A 320 11.19 -24.80 6.07
C GLY A 320 11.12 -24.96 7.59
N LYS A 321 11.85 -24.13 8.36
CA LYS A 321 11.96 -24.20 9.83
C LYS A 321 11.16 -23.11 10.55
N ALA A 322 10.45 -22.28 9.83
CA ALA A 322 9.62 -21.21 10.40
C ALA A 322 8.41 -21.78 11.14
N PRO A 323 7.87 -21.05 12.14
CA PRO A 323 6.64 -21.43 12.82
C PRO A 323 5.50 -21.70 11.84
N PRO A 324 4.70 -22.77 12.04
CA PRO A 324 3.65 -23.16 11.10
C PRO A 324 2.65 -22.04 10.77
N GLY A 325 2.24 -21.24 11.77
CA GLY A 325 1.30 -20.14 11.54
C GLY A 325 1.89 -18.99 10.70
N LEU A 326 3.19 -18.72 10.83
CA LEU A 326 3.85 -17.74 9.98
C LEU A 326 3.92 -18.25 8.53
N ARG A 327 4.36 -19.51 8.36
CA ARG A 327 4.41 -20.14 7.03
C ARG A 327 3.03 -20.16 6.37
N ALA A 328 1.99 -20.55 7.09
CA ALA A 328 0.61 -20.53 6.61
C ALA A 328 0.14 -19.11 6.23
N SER A 329 0.48 -18.09 7.04
CA SER A 329 0.14 -16.69 6.74
C SER A 329 0.86 -16.18 5.48
N ILE A 330 2.13 -16.54 5.26
CA ILE A 330 2.86 -16.26 4.01
C ILE A 330 2.13 -16.89 2.82
N ILE A 331 1.73 -18.15 2.92
CA ILE A 331 1.01 -18.88 1.85
C ILE A 331 -0.33 -18.23 1.56
N ILE A 332 -1.12 -17.85 2.58
CA ILE A 332 -2.40 -17.16 2.42
C ILE A 332 -2.24 -15.85 1.65
N ASN A 333 -1.29 -15.00 2.06
CA ASN A 333 -1.06 -13.71 1.41
C ASN A 333 -0.54 -13.90 -0.03
N ALA A 334 0.40 -14.81 -0.28
CA ALA A 334 0.94 -15.07 -1.62
C ALA A 334 -0.13 -15.67 -2.55
N SER A 335 -0.91 -16.65 -2.07
CA SER A 335 -2.05 -17.22 -2.79
C SER A 335 -3.04 -16.14 -3.22
N THR A 336 -3.41 -15.27 -2.29
CA THR A 336 -4.33 -14.15 -2.56
C THR A 336 -3.74 -13.20 -3.59
N ALA A 337 -2.43 -12.90 -3.52
CA ALA A 337 -1.77 -12.03 -4.49
C ALA A 337 -1.75 -12.64 -5.89
N PHE A 338 -1.45 -13.92 -6.04
CA PHE A 338 -1.53 -14.62 -7.33
C PHE A 338 -2.93 -14.59 -7.91
N TRP A 339 -3.95 -14.79 -7.08
CA TRP A 339 -5.34 -14.78 -7.51
C TRP A 339 -5.83 -13.37 -7.88
N VAL A 340 -5.54 -12.35 -7.07
CA VAL A 340 -5.90 -10.95 -7.33
C VAL A 340 -5.23 -10.44 -8.62
N ALA A 341 -3.99 -10.82 -8.87
CA ALA A 341 -3.27 -10.48 -10.10
C ALA A 341 -3.70 -11.32 -11.32
N GLY A 342 -4.64 -12.25 -11.17
CA GLY A 342 -5.12 -13.11 -12.25
C GLY A 342 -4.14 -14.19 -12.74
N LYS A 343 -3.10 -14.47 -11.96
CA LYS A 343 -2.09 -15.49 -12.26
C LYS A 343 -2.65 -16.91 -12.12
N VAL A 344 -3.57 -17.10 -11.18
CA VAL A 344 -4.26 -18.36 -10.87
C VAL A 344 -5.77 -18.16 -10.88
N LYS A 345 -6.53 -19.25 -11.03
CA LYS A 345 -7.99 -19.21 -11.14
C LYS A 345 -8.72 -19.32 -9.80
N SER A 346 -8.02 -19.73 -8.75
CA SER A 346 -8.60 -19.89 -7.41
C SER A 346 -7.57 -19.66 -6.31
N LEU A 347 -8.05 -19.41 -5.09
CA LEU A 347 -7.18 -19.31 -3.91
C LEU A 347 -6.42 -20.62 -3.65
N ILE A 348 -7.03 -21.77 -3.89
CA ILE A 348 -6.39 -23.09 -3.69
C ILE A 348 -5.26 -23.31 -4.68
N GLU A 349 -5.47 -22.99 -5.97
CA GLU A 349 -4.38 -23.03 -6.96
C GLU A 349 -3.23 -22.10 -6.59
N GLY A 350 -3.54 -20.91 -6.02
CA GLY A 350 -2.54 -20.00 -5.50
C GLY A 350 -1.78 -20.56 -4.29
N VAL A 351 -2.43 -21.34 -3.43
CA VAL A 351 -1.77 -22.05 -2.32
C VAL A 351 -0.75 -23.04 -2.84
N GLU A 352 -1.11 -23.83 -3.86
CA GLU A 352 -0.18 -24.81 -4.47
C GLU A 352 1.03 -24.10 -5.06
N GLN A 353 0.84 -23.01 -5.80
CA GLN A 353 1.93 -22.22 -6.36
C GLN A 353 2.83 -21.61 -5.28
N ALA A 354 2.23 -21.04 -4.20
CA ALA A 354 2.99 -20.46 -3.10
C ALA A 354 3.84 -21.52 -2.38
N LYS A 355 3.29 -22.72 -2.15
CA LYS A 355 4.01 -23.85 -1.55
C LYS A 355 5.17 -24.32 -2.44
N GLU A 356 4.92 -24.51 -3.73
CA GLU A 356 5.95 -24.93 -4.69
C GLU A 356 7.15 -23.96 -4.69
N LEU A 357 6.89 -22.65 -4.71
CA LEU A 357 7.95 -21.64 -4.71
C LEU A 357 8.72 -21.59 -3.38
N LEU A 358 8.04 -21.77 -2.26
CA LEU A 358 8.65 -21.71 -0.94
C LEU A 358 9.45 -22.97 -0.61
N GLU A 359 8.93 -24.16 -0.95
CA GLU A 359 9.51 -25.46 -0.65
C GLU A 359 10.49 -25.94 -1.73
N GLY A 360 10.23 -25.59 -2.99
CA GLY A 360 11.03 -25.99 -4.17
C GLY A 360 12.22 -25.08 -4.47
N ASN A 361 12.68 -24.26 -3.52
CA ASN A 361 13.79 -23.30 -3.71
C ASN A 361 13.53 -22.18 -4.75
N GLY A 362 12.30 -21.97 -5.19
CA GLY A 362 11.96 -20.92 -6.16
C GLY A 362 12.36 -19.53 -5.68
N LEU A 363 12.01 -19.19 -4.44
CA LEU A 363 12.38 -17.91 -3.83
C LEU A 363 13.89 -17.80 -3.59
N SER A 364 14.56 -18.86 -3.12
CA SER A 364 16.02 -18.86 -2.91
C SER A 364 16.78 -18.64 -4.22
N SER A 365 16.35 -19.27 -5.32
CA SER A 365 16.91 -19.07 -6.66
C SER A 365 16.68 -17.65 -7.16
N TRP A 366 15.50 -17.11 -6.94
CA TRP A 366 15.16 -15.73 -7.28
C TRP A 366 16.03 -14.72 -6.50
N LEU A 367 16.22 -14.91 -5.19
CA LEU A 367 17.10 -14.06 -4.36
C LEU A 367 18.54 -14.06 -4.86
N ASN A 368 19.06 -15.22 -5.25
CA ASN A 368 20.42 -15.32 -5.82
C ASN A 368 20.53 -14.57 -7.15
N LYS A 369 19.48 -14.62 -7.99
CA LYS A 369 19.39 -13.83 -9.22
C LYS A 369 19.35 -12.33 -8.93
N ALA A 370 18.54 -11.91 -7.95
CA ALA A 370 18.42 -10.52 -7.54
C ALA A 370 19.76 -9.96 -7.02
N ARG A 371 20.43 -10.68 -6.13
CA ARG A 371 21.75 -10.27 -5.62
C ARG A 371 22.78 -10.11 -6.74
N LYS A 372 22.82 -11.02 -7.71
CA LYS A 372 23.72 -10.91 -8.88
C LYS A 372 23.37 -9.69 -9.73
N PHE A 373 22.08 -9.45 -9.97
CA PHE A 373 21.61 -8.31 -10.76
C PHE A 373 21.97 -6.96 -10.10
N PHE A 374 21.82 -6.83 -8.80
CA PHE A 374 22.13 -5.59 -8.09
C PHE A 374 23.62 -5.39 -7.78
N ALA A 375 24.43 -6.43 -7.86
CA ALA A 375 25.89 -6.34 -7.73
C ALA A 375 26.59 -5.94 -9.05
N SER A 376 25.90 -5.99 -10.18
CA SER A 376 26.37 -5.53 -11.50
C SER A 376 26.01 -4.07 -11.74
#